data_8e8cf03c7dea7f6c9d080914902f8484
#
_entry.id   8e8cf03c7dea7f6c9d080914902f8484
#
_cell.length_a   1.000
_cell.length_b   1.000
_cell.length_c   1.000
_cell.angle_alpha   90.00
_cell.angle_beta   90.00
_cell.angle_gamma   90.00
#
_symmetry.space_group_name_H-M   'P 1'
#
loop_
_entity.id
_entity.type
_entity.pdbx_description
1 polymer ?
#
loop_
_entity_poly.entity_id
_entity_poly.type
_entity_poly.pdbx_seq_one_letter_code
_entity_poly.pdbx_strand_id
1 'polypeptide(L)'
;MASLFFSHPNTTLAAEIPPQPATNHYVFDYGDLISPADQEEMQRVAQILYEETKAQVVVVTVEDLAHRELEDYSLTLFREWGIGDAQKNNGVLILVNKESLLQNQRGRIRIEVGYGLEGAITDAKAGAILDSYALPAFEIEEYSAGIKDTFLAVAAEVAREYGLDLAGAELAGLEEYSAGEVGVLPQALILALLIFVLIILQSRRRGARPYRSRPFFGPFGGFGGGPKGGGFGGGFGGGFGGGRGGGGGASR
;
A
#
# COMPACT_ATOMS: atom_id res chain seq x y z
N MET A 1 9.30 -59.58 -22.40
CA MET A 1 9.57 -58.66 -21.26
C MET A 1 8.91 -57.34 -21.58
N ALA A 2 7.77 -57.04 -20.96
CA ALA A 2 7.05 -55.78 -21.16
C ALA A 2 7.44 -54.83 -20.05
N SER A 3 8.14 -53.72 -20.38
CA SER A 3 8.46 -52.65 -19.47
C SER A 3 7.22 -51.78 -19.26
N LEU A 4 6.65 -51.83 -18.06
CA LEU A 4 5.61 -50.91 -17.59
C LEU A 4 6.27 -49.60 -17.20
N PHE A 5 6.12 -48.56 -18.02
CA PHE A 5 6.41 -47.19 -17.66
C PHE A 5 5.33 -46.71 -16.69
N PHE A 6 5.65 -46.65 -15.40
CA PHE A 6 4.86 -45.92 -14.41
C PHE A 6 5.07 -44.43 -14.67
N SER A 7 4.11 -43.79 -15.33
CA SER A 7 3.99 -42.35 -15.41
C SER A 7 3.53 -41.88 -14.05
N HIS A 8 4.41 -41.29 -13.28
CA HIS A 8 4.02 -40.58 -12.06
C HIS A 8 3.34 -39.29 -12.53
N PRO A 9 2.10 -39.01 -12.11
CA PRO A 9 1.54 -37.69 -12.33
C PRO A 9 2.36 -36.73 -11.50
N ASN A 10 3.08 -35.81 -12.16
CA ASN A 10 3.54 -34.58 -11.52
C ASN A 10 2.28 -33.78 -11.13
N THR A 11 1.78 -34.03 -9.95
CA THR A 11 0.85 -33.10 -9.32
C THR A 11 1.68 -31.88 -8.96
N THR A 12 1.68 -30.90 -9.83
CA THR A 12 2.08 -29.54 -9.47
C THR A 12 1.09 -29.11 -8.38
N LEU A 13 1.49 -29.24 -7.11
CA LEU A 13 0.77 -28.63 -6.02
C LEU A 13 0.82 -27.13 -6.32
N ALA A 14 -0.30 -26.58 -6.78
CA ALA A 14 -0.50 -25.14 -6.74
C ALA A 14 -0.15 -24.71 -5.31
N ALA A 15 0.64 -23.66 -5.13
CA ALA A 15 0.98 -23.16 -3.82
C ALA A 15 -0.33 -22.80 -3.12
N GLU A 16 -0.80 -23.71 -2.30
CA GLU A 16 -2.00 -23.54 -1.50
C GLU A 16 -1.67 -22.53 -0.40
N ILE A 17 -2.61 -21.68 -0.05
CA ILE A 17 -2.43 -20.79 1.10
C ILE A 17 -2.06 -21.66 2.30
N PRO A 18 -0.97 -21.36 3.01
CA PRO A 18 -0.56 -22.15 4.15
C PRO A 18 -1.69 -22.24 5.17
N PRO A 19 -1.91 -23.40 5.83
CA PRO A 19 -2.95 -23.54 6.81
C PRO A 19 -2.72 -22.57 7.98
N GLN A 20 -3.82 -22.07 8.57
CA GLN A 20 -3.75 -21.18 9.73
C GLN A 20 -2.91 -21.83 10.84
N PRO A 21 -1.87 -21.14 11.35
CA PRO A 21 -1.04 -21.68 12.40
C PRO A 21 -1.81 -21.80 13.73
N ALA A 22 -1.55 -22.89 14.45
CA ALA A 22 -2.18 -23.17 15.74
C ALA A 22 -1.54 -22.41 16.92
N THR A 23 -0.57 -21.54 16.69
CA THR A 23 0.29 -20.93 17.72
C THR A 23 0.26 -19.41 17.64
N ASN A 24 0.58 -18.75 18.77
CA ASN A 24 0.75 -17.29 18.85
C ASN A 24 2.09 -16.85 18.19
N HIS A 25 2.34 -17.30 16.97
CA HIS A 25 3.44 -16.82 16.15
C HIS A 25 2.93 -15.72 15.21
N TYR A 26 3.79 -14.77 14.92
CA TYR A 26 3.49 -13.62 14.07
C TYR A 26 4.44 -13.51 12.88
N VAL A 27 5.51 -14.32 12.86
CA VAL A 27 6.51 -14.34 11.77
C VAL A 27 6.57 -15.75 11.18
N PHE A 28 6.24 -15.88 9.90
CA PHE A 28 6.19 -17.13 9.16
C PHE A 28 7.05 -17.02 7.91
N ASP A 29 8.26 -17.53 7.97
CA ASP A 29 9.27 -17.42 6.93
C ASP A 29 9.34 -18.69 6.07
N TYR A 30 8.33 -18.90 5.21
CA TYR A 30 8.33 -20.05 4.29
C TYR A 30 9.29 -19.83 3.10
N GLY A 31 9.66 -18.59 2.82
CA GLY A 31 10.60 -18.22 1.76
C GLY A 31 12.06 -18.26 2.17
N ASP A 32 12.37 -18.51 3.45
CA ASP A 32 13.76 -18.48 3.98
C ASP A 32 14.49 -17.17 3.62
N LEU A 33 13.82 -16.03 3.90
CA LEU A 33 14.30 -14.68 3.60
C LEU A 33 14.74 -13.92 4.85
N ILE A 34 14.37 -14.39 6.04
CA ILE A 34 14.51 -13.64 7.28
C ILE A 34 15.54 -14.32 8.19
N SER A 35 16.52 -13.56 8.66
CA SER A 35 17.50 -14.08 9.60
C SER A 35 16.83 -14.48 10.93
N PRO A 36 17.36 -15.50 11.64
CA PRO A 36 16.78 -15.91 12.93
C PRO A 36 16.72 -14.78 13.97
N ALA A 37 17.71 -13.88 13.96
CA ALA A 37 17.75 -12.74 14.88
C ALA A 37 16.62 -11.73 14.59
N ASP A 38 16.37 -11.44 13.30
CA ASP A 38 15.29 -10.55 12.89
C ASP A 38 13.90 -11.18 13.12
N GLN A 39 13.78 -12.51 12.94
CA GLN A 39 12.55 -13.23 13.29
C GLN A 39 12.23 -13.12 14.79
N GLU A 40 13.24 -13.30 15.65
CA GLU A 40 13.11 -13.19 17.11
C GLU A 40 12.69 -11.76 17.53
N GLU A 41 13.31 -10.74 16.94
CA GLU A 41 12.98 -9.35 17.23
C GLU A 41 11.54 -9.00 16.82
N MET A 42 11.16 -9.31 15.59
CA MET A 42 9.80 -9.09 15.10
C MET A 42 8.75 -9.85 15.92
N GLN A 43 9.03 -11.12 16.25
CA GLN A 43 8.15 -11.94 17.08
C GLN A 43 7.92 -11.32 18.47
N ARG A 44 8.98 -10.84 19.12
CA ARG A 44 8.91 -10.17 20.41
C ARG A 44 8.05 -8.91 20.36
N VAL A 45 8.29 -8.04 19.38
CA VAL A 45 7.55 -6.79 19.22
C VAL A 45 6.08 -7.08 18.89
N ALA A 46 5.80 -8.02 17.99
CA ALA A 46 4.42 -8.41 17.65
C ALA A 46 3.66 -8.95 18.87
N GLN A 47 4.33 -9.74 19.71
CA GLN A 47 3.72 -10.29 20.93
C GLN A 47 3.36 -9.17 21.92
N ILE A 48 4.25 -8.21 22.16
CA ILE A 48 4.00 -7.05 23.03
C ILE A 48 2.79 -6.25 22.51
N LEU A 49 2.76 -5.94 21.21
CA LEU A 49 1.64 -5.25 20.61
C LEU A 49 0.31 -6.00 20.80
N TYR A 50 0.34 -7.33 20.63
CA TYR A 50 -0.86 -8.15 20.83
C TYR A 50 -1.31 -8.18 22.28
N GLU A 51 -0.40 -8.29 23.23
CA GLU A 51 -0.72 -8.32 24.66
C GLU A 51 -1.38 -7.01 25.11
N GLU A 52 -0.85 -5.87 24.65
CA GLU A 52 -1.30 -4.54 25.06
C GLU A 52 -2.57 -4.08 24.30
N THR A 53 -2.72 -4.43 23.01
CA THR A 53 -3.75 -3.83 22.13
C THR A 53 -4.73 -4.83 21.55
N LYS A 54 -4.37 -6.11 21.50
CA LYS A 54 -4.97 -7.18 20.69
C LYS A 54 -4.83 -6.97 19.19
N ALA A 55 -4.03 -5.99 18.76
CA ALA A 55 -3.67 -5.86 17.36
C ALA A 55 -2.68 -6.96 16.95
N GLN A 56 -2.82 -7.46 15.72
CA GLN A 56 -1.93 -8.48 15.18
C GLN A 56 -1.19 -7.92 13.98
N VAL A 57 0.14 -7.86 14.07
CA VAL A 57 1.01 -7.56 12.94
C VAL A 57 1.73 -8.84 12.57
N VAL A 58 1.41 -9.39 11.40
CA VAL A 58 1.90 -10.69 10.95
C VAL A 58 2.77 -10.52 9.71
N VAL A 59 3.90 -11.21 9.69
CA VAL A 59 4.78 -11.30 8.53
C VAL A 59 4.72 -12.72 7.96
N VAL A 60 4.52 -12.82 6.65
CA VAL A 60 4.54 -14.09 5.93
C VAL A 60 5.42 -13.93 4.69
N THR A 61 6.43 -14.79 4.55
CA THR A 61 7.14 -14.93 3.29
C THR A 61 6.70 -16.23 2.62
N VAL A 62 6.55 -16.22 1.30
CA VAL A 62 6.19 -17.40 0.50
C VAL A 62 7.18 -17.59 -0.66
N GLU A 63 7.36 -18.84 -1.10
CA GLU A 63 8.23 -19.12 -2.26
C GLU A 63 7.66 -18.51 -3.53
N ASP A 64 6.36 -18.71 -3.79
CA ASP A 64 5.62 -18.21 -4.94
C ASP A 64 4.14 -18.02 -4.60
N LEU A 65 3.37 -17.43 -5.52
CA LEU A 65 1.93 -17.17 -5.35
C LEU A 65 1.03 -18.14 -6.12
N ALA A 66 1.55 -19.26 -6.66
CA ALA A 66 0.79 -20.19 -7.49
C ALA A 66 0.03 -19.53 -8.65
N HIS A 67 0.67 -18.64 -9.35
CA HIS A 67 0.10 -17.86 -10.45
C HIS A 67 -1.06 -16.92 -10.07
N ARG A 68 -1.23 -16.64 -8.78
CA ARG A 68 -2.21 -15.64 -8.30
C ARG A 68 -1.57 -14.26 -8.25
N GLU A 69 -2.40 -13.23 -8.34
CA GLU A 69 -1.95 -11.87 -8.07
C GLU A 69 -1.67 -11.68 -6.58
N LEU A 70 -0.67 -10.88 -6.24
CA LEU A 70 -0.24 -10.65 -4.85
C LEU A 70 -1.38 -10.14 -3.99
N GLU A 71 -2.21 -9.24 -4.52
CA GLU A 71 -3.37 -8.66 -3.86
C GLU A 71 -4.41 -9.71 -3.49
N ASP A 72 -4.74 -10.60 -4.43
CA ASP A 72 -5.72 -11.66 -4.21
C ASP A 72 -5.21 -12.69 -3.21
N TYR A 73 -3.93 -13.08 -3.33
CA TYR A 73 -3.30 -14.00 -2.39
C TYR A 73 -3.25 -13.42 -0.97
N SER A 74 -2.80 -12.17 -0.84
CA SER A 74 -2.70 -11.45 0.42
C SER A 74 -4.06 -11.34 1.12
N LEU A 75 -5.08 -10.90 0.41
CA LEU A 75 -6.43 -10.75 0.96
C LEU A 75 -7.04 -12.09 1.38
N THR A 76 -6.79 -13.15 0.60
CA THR A 76 -7.26 -14.50 0.93
C THR A 76 -6.57 -15.01 2.19
N LEU A 77 -5.24 -14.91 2.25
CA LEU A 77 -4.46 -15.30 3.43
C LEU A 77 -4.90 -14.54 4.69
N PHE A 78 -5.05 -13.22 4.58
CA PHE A 78 -5.50 -12.36 5.67
C PHE A 78 -6.84 -12.82 6.25
N ARG A 79 -7.78 -13.17 5.37
CA ARG A 79 -9.14 -13.61 5.76
C ARG A 79 -9.17 -15.03 6.29
N GLU A 80 -8.48 -15.96 5.64
CA GLU A 80 -8.43 -17.36 6.07
C GLU A 80 -7.75 -17.54 7.41
N TRP A 81 -6.70 -16.75 7.67
CA TRP A 81 -6.02 -16.76 8.96
C TRP A 81 -6.76 -15.93 10.03
N GLY A 82 -7.74 -15.10 9.63
CA GLY A 82 -8.49 -14.24 10.53
C GLY A 82 -7.59 -13.28 11.30
N ILE A 83 -6.64 -12.63 10.58
CA ILE A 83 -5.63 -11.77 11.20
C ILE A 83 -6.28 -10.54 11.83
N GLY A 84 -6.05 -10.35 13.13
CA GLY A 84 -6.64 -9.29 13.95
C GLY A 84 -7.80 -9.76 14.81
N ASP A 85 -8.22 -8.90 15.72
CA ASP A 85 -9.41 -9.13 16.55
C ASP A 85 -10.69 -8.99 15.71
N ALA A 86 -11.61 -9.95 15.84
CA ALA A 86 -12.82 -10.02 15.02
C ALA A 86 -13.78 -8.82 15.20
N GLN A 87 -13.71 -8.13 16.35
CA GLN A 87 -14.54 -6.95 16.63
C GLN A 87 -13.82 -5.66 16.25
N LYS A 88 -12.51 -5.60 16.51
CA LYS A 88 -11.68 -4.41 16.25
C LYS A 88 -11.18 -4.34 14.80
N ASN A 89 -11.09 -5.47 14.08
CA ASN A 89 -10.52 -5.58 12.72
C ASN A 89 -9.12 -4.94 12.63
N ASN A 90 -8.30 -5.16 13.66
CA ASN A 90 -7.01 -4.49 13.85
C ASN A 90 -5.82 -5.40 13.51
N GLY A 91 -5.93 -6.13 12.41
CA GLY A 91 -4.86 -6.92 11.86
C GLY A 91 -4.06 -6.16 10.80
N VAL A 92 -2.78 -6.51 10.66
CA VAL A 92 -1.94 -6.12 9.53
C VAL A 92 -1.17 -7.35 9.08
N LEU A 93 -1.13 -7.60 7.77
CA LEU A 93 -0.31 -8.64 7.14
C LEU A 93 0.74 -7.98 6.25
N ILE A 94 2.00 -8.37 6.44
CA ILE A 94 3.10 -8.08 5.53
C ILE A 94 3.41 -9.37 4.79
N LEU A 95 3.09 -9.42 3.51
CA LEU A 95 3.33 -10.58 2.65
C LEU A 95 4.48 -10.32 1.69
N VAL A 96 5.45 -11.24 1.64
CA VAL A 96 6.59 -11.17 0.72
C VAL A 96 6.58 -12.38 -0.21
N ASN A 97 6.62 -12.12 -1.51
CA ASN A 97 6.75 -13.14 -2.55
C ASN A 97 8.21 -13.25 -3.01
N LYS A 98 8.87 -14.34 -2.65
CA LYS A 98 10.28 -14.58 -2.95
C LYS A 98 10.55 -14.65 -4.45
N GLU A 99 9.69 -15.32 -5.22
CA GLU A 99 9.87 -15.44 -6.67
C GLU A 99 9.95 -14.05 -7.32
N SER A 100 8.95 -13.18 -7.08
CA SER A 100 8.94 -11.82 -7.62
C SER A 100 10.09 -10.96 -7.08
N LEU A 101 10.48 -11.19 -5.81
CA LEU A 101 11.59 -10.50 -5.17
C LEU A 101 12.92 -10.81 -5.88
N LEU A 102 13.24 -12.09 -6.08
CA LEU A 102 14.47 -12.51 -6.73
C LEU A 102 14.53 -12.18 -8.23
N GLN A 103 13.37 -12.09 -8.86
CA GLN A 103 13.26 -11.69 -10.27
C GLN A 103 13.19 -10.17 -10.46
N ASN A 104 13.23 -9.39 -9.38
CA ASN A 104 13.09 -7.93 -9.36
C ASN A 104 11.82 -7.45 -10.13
N GLN A 105 10.72 -8.18 -9.96
CA GLN A 105 9.43 -7.89 -10.58
C GLN A 105 8.54 -7.10 -9.62
N ARG A 106 7.42 -6.58 -10.12
CA ARG A 106 6.36 -6.02 -9.27
C ARG A 106 5.69 -7.13 -8.47
N GLY A 107 5.07 -6.78 -7.36
CA GLY A 107 4.40 -7.76 -6.50
C GLY A 107 5.37 -8.53 -5.59
N ARG A 108 6.46 -7.86 -5.16
CA ARG A 108 7.45 -8.43 -4.23
C ARG A 108 6.98 -8.44 -2.79
N ILE A 109 6.29 -7.37 -2.40
CA ILE A 109 5.85 -7.16 -1.02
C ILE A 109 4.53 -6.41 -0.99
N ARG A 110 3.67 -6.74 -0.03
CA ARG A 110 2.39 -6.08 0.23
C ARG A 110 2.14 -5.93 1.71
N ILE A 111 1.58 -4.79 2.08
CA ILE A 111 0.97 -4.56 3.39
C ILE A 111 -0.54 -4.60 3.20
N GLU A 112 -1.23 -5.51 3.84
CA GLU A 112 -2.70 -5.60 3.91
C GLU A 112 -3.15 -5.13 5.29
N VAL A 113 -4.10 -4.20 5.36
CA VAL A 113 -4.51 -3.54 6.60
C VAL A 113 -5.98 -3.82 6.88
N GLY A 114 -6.29 -4.23 8.09
CA GLY A 114 -7.67 -4.40 8.55
C GLY A 114 -8.35 -3.06 8.81
N TYR A 115 -9.67 -3.02 8.63
CA TYR A 115 -10.48 -1.79 8.72
C TYR A 115 -10.26 -0.94 9.98
N GLY A 116 -9.97 -1.59 11.13
CA GLY A 116 -9.74 -0.89 12.39
C GLY A 116 -8.45 -0.09 12.43
N LEU A 117 -7.54 -0.31 11.49
CA LEU A 117 -6.25 0.39 11.40
C LEU A 117 -6.09 1.24 10.13
N GLU A 118 -7.08 1.27 9.22
CA GLU A 118 -7.01 2.09 7.99
C GLU A 118 -6.83 3.59 8.26
N GLY A 119 -7.33 4.07 9.40
CA GLY A 119 -7.14 5.46 9.83
C GLY A 119 -5.68 5.77 10.22
N ALA A 120 -4.99 4.80 10.84
CA ALA A 120 -3.60 4.93 11.25
C ALA A 120 -2.62 4.60 10.10
N ILE A 121 -2.92 3.54 9.35
CA ILE A 121 -2.11 3.04 8.24
C ILE A 121 -2.95 3.10 6.96
N THR A 122 -3.00 4.28 6.36
CA THR A 122 -3.66 4.47 5.06
C THR A 122 -2.84 3.83 3.93
N ASP A 123 -3.46 3.56 2.76
CA ASP A 123 -2.76 3.02 1.58
C ASP A 123 -1.53 3.87 1.20
N ALA A 124 -1.65 5.19 1.29
CA ALA A 124 -0.55 6.11 1.02
C ALA A 124 0.60 5.94 2.02
N LYS A 125 0.28 5.76 3.32
CA LYS A 125 1.28 5.54 4.36
C LYS A 125 1.92 4.14 4.23
N ALA A 126 1.12 3.11 3.99
CA ALA A 126 1.62 1.76 3.71
C ALA A 126 2.57 1.76 2.50
N GLY A 127 2.19 2.42 1.40
CA GLY A 127 3.04 2.58 0.23
C GLY A 127 4.35 3.29 0.55
N ALA A 128 4.28 4.37 1.32
CA ALA A 128 5.44 5.13 1.71
C ALA A 128 6.38 4.35 2.67
N ILE A 129 5.84 3.52 3.56
CA ILE A 129 6.65 2.59 4.38
C ILE A 129 7.41 1.62 3.47
N LEU A 130 6.75 1.00 2.49
CA LEU A 130 7.40 0.11 1.54
C LEU A 130 8.51 0.81 0.74
N ASP A 131 8.25 2.03 0.27
CA ASP A 131 9.21 2.82 -0.49
C ASP A 131 10.43 3.27 0.35
N SER A 132 10.25 3.44 1.66
CA SER A 132 11.31 3.91 2.56
C SER A 132 12.17 2.78 3.13
N TYR A 133 11.60 1.62 3.40
CA TYR A 133 12.27 0.55 4.13
C TYR A 133 12.48 -0.71 3.29
N ALA A 134 11.43 -1.24 2.64
CA ALA A 134 11.54 -2.48 1.89
C ALA A 134 12.35 -2.31 0.61
N LEU A 135 11.95 -1.39 -0.26
CA LEU A 135 12.51 -1.30 -1.61
C LEU A 135 14.01 -0.98 -1.63
N PRO A 136 14.53 0.00 -0.86
CA PRO A 136 15.95 0.30 -0.87
C PRO A 136 16.81 -0.88 -0.40
N ALA A 137 16.34 -1.63 0.61
CA ALA A 137 17.03 -2.81 1.11
C ALA A 137 16.98 -3.96 0.09
N PHE A 138 15.87 -4.13 -0.60
CA PHE A 138 15.71 -5.17 -1.62
C PHE A 138 16.58 -4.93 -2.86
N GLU A 139 16.86 -3.67 -3.20
CA GLU A 139 17.78 -3.31 -4.29
C GLU A 139 19.24 -3.71 -4.03
N ILE A 140 19.61 -3.84 -2.76
CA ILE A 140 20.95 -4.27 -2.34
C ILE A 140 20.96 -5.69 -1.75
N GLU A 141 19.87 -6.45 -1.97
CA GLU A 141 19.70 -7.84 -1.53
C GLU A 141 19.69 -8.05 0.00
N GLU A 142 19.49 -6.98 0.78
CA GLU A 142 19.35 -7.02 2.24
C GLU A 142 17.87 -7.31 2.62
N TYR A 143 17.37 -8.47 2.20
CA TYR A 143 15.95 -8.83 2.30
C TYR A 143 15.45 -8.89 3.74
N SER A 144 16.22 -9.53 4.63
CA SER A 144 15.88 -9.66 6.04
C SER A 144 15.73 -8.30 6.72
N ALA A 145 16.69 -7.41 6.51
CA ALA A 145 16.67 -6.06 7.06
C ALA A 145 15.46 -5.25 6.53
N GLY A 146 15.20 -5.29 5.20
CA GLY A 146 14.08 -4.59 4.60
C GLY A 146 12.73 -5.06 5.11
N ILE A 147 12.56 -6.37 5.33
CA ILE A 147 11.33 -6.95 5.89
C ILE A 147 11.16 -6.52 7.35
N LYS A 148 12.22 -6.63 8.16
CA LYS A 148 12.21 -6.22 9.56
C LYS A 148 11.91 -4.72 9.71
N ASP A 149 12.60 -3.86 9.00
CA ASP A 149 12.40 -2.42 9.10
C ASP A 149 11.00 -2.00 8.65
N THR A 150 10.45 -2.65 7.63
CA THR A 150 9.04 -2.49 7.24
C THR A 150 8.10 -2.90 8.37
N PHE A 151 8.36 -4.05 9.01
CA PHE A 151 7.56 -4.51 10.13
C PHE A 151 7.64 -3.54 11.32
N LEU A 152 8.83 -3.06 11.69
CA LEU A 152 9.00 -2.13 12.80
C LEU A 152 8.31 -0.78 12.52
N ALA A 153 8.34 -0.29 11.29
CA ALA A 153 7.60 0.90 10.89
C ALA A 153 6.08 0.72 11.02
N VAL A 154 5.54 -0.42 10.58
CA VAL A 154 4.12 -0.76 10.76
C VAL A 154 3.79 -0.89 12.25
N ALA A 155 4.64 -1.57 13.01
CA ALA A 155 4.47 -1.76 14.46
C ALA A 155 4.44 -0.42 15.22
N ALA A 156 5.30 0.53 14.83
CA ALA A 156 5.32 1.87 15.39
C ALA A 156 4.00 2.64 15.12
N GLU A 157 3.43 2.51 13.93
CA GLU A 157 2.13 3.12 13.61
C GLU A 157 0.99 2.50 14.43
N VAL A 158 0.99 1.17 14.58
CA VAL A 158 0.01 0.48 15.43
C VAL A 158 0.17 0.92 16.89
N ALA A 159 1.38 0.93 17.44
CA ALA A 159 1.64 1.33 18.81
C ALA A 159 1.17 2.79 19.07
N ARG A 160 1.40 3.69 18.10
CA ARG A 160 0.96 5.09 18.16
C ARG A 160 -0.56 5.20 18.15
N GLU A 161 -1.26 4.45 17.32
CA GLU A 161 -2.73 4.44 17.26
C GLU A 161 -3.35 4.07 18.60
N TYR A 162 -2.71 3.14 19.31
CA TYR A 162 -3.15 2.71 20.64
C TYR A 162 -2.55 3.51 21.80
N GLY A 163 -1.72 4.53 21.50
CA GLY A 163 -1.11 5.40 22.51
C GLY A 163 -0.10 4.69 23.43
N LEU A 164 0.58 3.67 22.90
CA LEU A 164 1.65 2.98 23.63
C LEU A 164 2.89 3.86 23.73
N ASP A 165 3.63 3.73 24.84
CA ASP A 165 4.89 4.43 25.05
C ASP A 165 6.03 3.74 24.28
N LEU A 166 6.45 4.34 23.19
CA LEU A 166 7.54 3.84 22.36
C LEU A 166 8.93 4.02 23.01
N ALA A 167 9.05 4.93 23.98
CA ALA A 167 10.30 5.12 24.74
C ALA A 167 10.47 4.05 25.83
N GLY A 168 9.44 3.27 26.10
CA GLY A 168 9.49 2.17 27.06
C GLY A 168 10.50 1.10 26.65
N ALA A 169 11.15 0.47 27.63
CA ALA A 169 12.21 -0.52 27.40
C ALA A 169 11.77 -1.70 26.49
N GLU A 170 10.48 -2.03 26.48
CA GLU A 170 9.92 -3.15 25.72
C GLU A 170 9.76 -2.85 24.24
N LEU A 171 9.49 -1.58 23.89
CA LEU A 171 9.33 -1.09 22.53
C LEU A 171 10.48 -0.15 22.11
N ALA A 172 11.58 -0.15 22.86
CA ALA A 172 12.77 0.65 22.55
C ALA A 172 13.25 0.35 21.11
N GLY A 173 13.49 1.40 20.34
CA GLY A 173 13.87 1.30 18.92
C GLY A 173 12.71 1.60 17.97
N LEU A 174 11.43 1.47 18.38
CA LEU A 174 10.32 1.86 17.52
C LEU A 174 10.19 3.39 17.37
N GLU A 175 10.77 4.18 18.28
CA GLU A 175 10.80 5.64 18.16
C GLU A 175 11.44 6.12 16.85
N GLU A 176 12.52 5.46 16.42
CA GLU A 176 13.23 5.78 15.18
C GLU A 176 12.31 5.65 13.96
N TYR A 177 11.46 4.63 13.94
CA TYR A 177 10.48 4.39 12.87
C TYR A 177 9.25 5.30 12.98
N SER A 178 8.94 5.79 14.17
CA SER A 178 7.79 6.67 14.41
C SER A 178 8.07 8.13 14.06
N ALA A 179 9.32 8.57 14.15
CA ALA A 179 9.76 9.93 13.86
C ALA A 179 9.85 10.23 12.35
N GLY A 180 9.87 9.19 11.51
CA GLY A 180 9.76 9.34 10.08
C GLY A 180 8.34 9.72 9.70
N GLU A 181 8.03 11.03 9.66
CA GLU A 181 6.96 11.50 8.79
C GLU A 181 7.33 11.06 7.37
N VAL A 182 6.84 9.88 7.00
CA VAL A 182 6.99 9.36 5.65
C VAL A 182 6.43 10.41 4.72
N GLY A 183 7.33 11.22 4.16
CA GLY A 183 7.17 12.16 3.07
C GLY A 183 5.79 12.74 2.73
N VAL A 184 4.93 12.97 3.70
CA VAL A 184 3.80 13.87 3.50
C VAL A 184 4.43 15.24 3.39
N LEU A 185 4.50 15.78 2.18
CA LEU A 185 4.91 17.16 1.95
C LEU A 185 4.28 18.02 3.04
N PRO A 186 5.08 18.72 3.86
CA PRO A 186 4.53 19.45 4.99
C PRO A 186 3.36 20.30 4.50
N GLN A 187 2.24 20.29 5.22
CA GLN A 187 1.02 21.02 4.83
C GLN A 187 1.34 22.43 4.37
N ALA A 188 2.39 23.04 4.91
CA ALA A 188 2.95 24.32 4.50
C ALA A 188 3.43 24.32 3.02
N LEU A 189 4.02 23.23 2.51
CA LEU A 189 4.44 23.13 1.11
C LEU A 189 3.24 22.94 0.18
N ILE A 190 2.23 22.16 0.58
CA ILE A 190 0.98 22.03 -0.17
C ILE A 190 0.28 23.37 -0.25
N LEU A 191 0.20 24.11 0.87
CA LEU A 191 -0.38 25.44 0.93
C LEU A 191 0.43 26.42 0.07
N ALA A 192 1.75 26.39 0.14
CA ALA A 192 2.62 27.22 -0.68
C ALA A 192 2.45 26.92 -2.18
N LEU A 193 2.31 25.64 -2.56
CA LEU A 193 2.05 25.24 -3.95
C LEU A 193 0.67 25.74 -4.42
N LEU A 194 -0.36 25.62 -3.58
CA LEU A 194 -1.69 26.15 -3.89
C LEU A 194 -1.69 27.66 -4.04
N ILE A 195 -1.00 28.39 -3.15
CA ILE A 195 -0.83 29.83 -3.25
C ILE A 195 -0.06 30.21 -4.51
N PHE A 196 1.00 29.46 -4.86
CA PHE A 196 1.78 29.69 -6.07
C PHE A 196 0.94 29.46 -7.33
N VAL A 197 0.15 28.40 -7.40
CA VAL A 197 -0.81 28.14 -8.49
C VAL A 197 -1.85 29.26 -8.59
N LEU A 198 -2.39 29.74 -7.46
CA LEU A 198 -3.34 30.84 -7.42
C LEU A 198 -2.71 32.14 -7.94
N ILE A 199 -1.46 32.43 -7.60
CA ILE A 199 -0.72 33.62 -8.09
C ILE A 199 -0.53 33.52 -9.60
N ILE A 200 -0.17 32.34 -10.14
CA ILE A 200 -0.03 32.13 -11.59
C ILE A 200 -1.38 32.31 -12.30
N LEU A 201 -2.46 31.79 -11.77
CA LEU A 201 -3.79 31.93 -12.33
C LEU A 201 -4.28 33.39 -12.31
N GLN A 202 -3.95 34.13 -11.26
CA GLN A 202 -4.27 35.55 -11.16
C GLN A 202 -3.39 36.41 -12.08
N SER A 203 -2.12 36.08 -12.25
CA SER A 203 -1.22 36.81 -13.15
C SER A 203 -1.63 36.66 -14.62
N ARG A 204 -2.14 35.49 -15.00
CA ARG A 204 -2.69 35.26 -16.36
C ARG A 204 -3.97 36.05 -16.64
N ARG A 205 -4.75 36.39 -15.59
CA ARG A 205 -5.97 37.22 -15.74
C ARG A 205 -5.69 38.72 -15.87
N ARG A 206 -4.50 39.20 -15.49
CA ARG A 206 -4.10 40.62 -15.57
C ARG A 206 -3.52 41.05 -16.92
N GLY A 207 -3.40 40.12 -17.90
CA GLY A 207 -2.77 40.38 -19.20
C GLY A 207 -3.70 40.85 -20.32
N ALA A 208 -4.99 41.01 -20.08
CA ALA A 208 -5.90 41.56 -21.09
C ALA A 208 -6.03 43.09 -20.95
N ARG A 209 -5.04 43.84 -21.42
CA ARG A 209 -5.23 45.24 -21.73
C ARG A 209 -6.23 45.35 -22.87
N PRO A 210 -7.34 46.10 -22.75
CA PRO A 210 -8.22 46.33 -23.88
C PRO A 210 -7.48 47.18 -24.92
N TYR A 211 -7.18 46.56 -26.04
CA TYR A 211 -6.72 47.29 -27.24
C TYR A 211 -7.88 48.18 -27.68
N ARG A 212 -7.76 49.47 -27.44
CA ARG A 212 -8.68 50.50 -27.91
C ARG A 212 -8.51 50.58 -29.42
N SER A 213 -9.28 49.79 -30.17
CA SER A 213 -9.42 49.96 -31.62
C SER A 213 -10.26 51.20 -31.90
N ARG A 214 -9.66 52.13 -32.62
CA ARG A 214 -10.34 53.27 -33.22
C ARG A 214 -11.38 52.77 -34.25
N PRO A 215 -12.55 53.39 -34.32
CA PRO A 215 -13.52 53.02 -35.34
C PRO A 215 -13.05 53.48 -36.70
N PHE A 216 -12.82 52.56 -37.62
CA PHE A 216 -12.66 52.84 -39.03
C PHE A 216 -14.04 52.70 -39.66
N PHE A 217 -14.62 53.84 -40.08
CA PHE A 217 -15.85 53.88 -40.86
C PHE A 217 -15.52 53.44 -42.29
N GLY A 218 -16.15 52.41 -42.79
CA GLY A 218 -16.20 52.03 -44.19
C GLY A 218 -17.51 51.34 -44.50
N PRO A 219 -18.26 51.77 -45.50
CA PRO A 219 -19.59 51.27 -45.83
C PRO A 219 -19.52 50.09 -46.79
N PHE A 220 -20.59 49.29 -46.81
CA PHE A 220 -20.95 48.14 -47.67
C PHE A 220 -20.78 46.79 -47.02
N GLY A 221 -21.85 46.14 -46.64
CA GLY A 221 -22.76 45.43 -47.51
C GLY A 221 -22.69 43.95 -47.24
N GLY A 222 -23.80 43.32 -46.86
CA GLY A 222 -24.14 42.07 -47.45
C GLY A 222 -24.17 40.81 -46.56
N PHE A 223 -25.37 40.42 -46.20
CA PHE A 223 -26.01 39.08 -46.27
C PHE A 223 -25.29 37.82 -45.72
N GLY A 224 -26.10 37.10 -44.92
CA GLY A 224 -26.15 35.60 -45.03
C GLY A 224 -25.98 34.88 -43.73
N GLY A 225 -27.04 34.46 -43.12
CA GLY A 225 -27.54 33.10 -43.10
C GLY A 225 -26.99 32.25 -41.95
N GLY A 226 -27.82 31.90 -40.98
CA GLY A 226 -27.56 30.83 -40.01
C GLY A 226 -27.54 29.43 -40.67
N PRO A 227 -27.35 28.34 -40.01
CA PRO A 227 -28.26 27.84 -38.97
C PRO A 227 -27.61 27.09 -37.78
N LYS A 228 -28.40 26.94 -36.76
CA LYS A 228 -28.53 25.94 -35.71
C LYS A 228 -27.83 24.59 -35.86
N GLY A 229 -27.34 24.07 -34.74
CA GLY A 229 -27.11 22.64 -34.47
C GLY A 229 -26.01 22.50 -33.44
N GLY A 230 -26.21 21.94 -32.35
CA GLY A 230 -26.64 20.74 -31.83
C GLY A 230 -25.92 20.49 -30.56
N GLY A 231 -26.62 20.33 -29.45
CA GLY A 231 -26.07 19.93 -28.17
C GLY A 231 -25.54 18.50 -28.22
N PHE A 232 -24.41 18.29 -27.53
CA PHE A 232 -24.05 16.97 -27.07
C PHE A 232 -23.85 17.03 -25.56
N GLY A 233 -24.90 16.66 -24.85
CA GLY A 233 -24.84 16.20 -23.47
C GLY A 233 -24.23 14.80 -23.46
N GLY A 234 -23.02 14.66 -22.95
CA GLY A 234 -22.40 13.39 -22.62
C GLY A 234 -22.37 13.26 -21.10
N GLY A 235 -23.40 12.68 -20.51
CA GLY A 235 -23.39 12.28 -19.12
C GLY A 235 -22.49 11.06 -18.94
N PHE A 236 -21.40 11.23 -18.21
CA PHE A 236 -20.65 10.10 -17.68
C PHE A 236 -21.23 9.71 -16.31
N GLY A 237 -22.25 8.87 -16.34
CA GLY A 237 -22.71 8.11 -15.21
C GLY A 237 -21.88 6.85 -15.05
N GLY A 238 -20.74 6.94 -14.40
CA GLY A 238 -20.01 5.81 -13.90
C GLY A 238 -20.49 5.47 -12.50
N GLY A 239 -21.43 4.53 -12.39
CA GLY A 239 -21.85 3.95 -11.12
C GLY A 239 -20.71 3.10 -10.57
N PHE A 240 -20.10 3.53 -9.49
CA PHE A 240 -19.24 2.68 -8.68
C PHE A 240 -20.13 1.72 -7.88
N GLY A 241 -20.17 0.46 -8.33
CA GLY A 241 -20.78 -0.63 -7.58
C GLY A 241 -20.02 -0.85 -6.29
N GLY A 242 -20.67 -0.63 -5.16
CA GLY A 242 -20.13 -0.89 -3.83
C GLY A 242 -19.83 -2.37 -3.62
N GLY A 243 -18.59 -2.77 -3.77
CA GLY A 243 -18.07 -4.04 -3.29
C GLY A 243 -17.76 -3.93 -1.81
N ARG A 244 -18.47 -4.70 -0.99
CA ARG A 244 -18.17 -4.84 0.42
C ARG A 244 -16.86 -5.63 0.58
N GLY A 245 -15.86 -5.03 1.23
CA GLY A 245 -14.79 -5.75 1.93
C GLY A 245 -13.54 -6.04 1.14
N GLY A 246 -12.68 -5.08 1.05
CA GLY A 246 -11.24 -5.26 0.95
C GLY A 246 -10.62 -4.34 1.98
N GLY A 247 -9.76 -4.87 2.84
CA GLY A 247 -8.89 -4.02 3.64
C GLY A 247 -8.07 -3.14 2.70
N GLY A 248 -7.78 -1.91 3.11
CA GLY A 248 -6.82 -1.06 2.42
C GLY A 248 -5.45 -1.71 2.41
N GLY A 249 -4.60 -1.37 1.49
CA GLY A 249 -3.25 -1.91 1.43
C GLY A 249 -2.42 -1.28 0.32
N ALA A 250 -1.12 -1.54 0.36
CA ALA A 250 -0.19 -1.14 -0.68
C ALA A 250 0.71 -2.30 -1.09
N SER A 251 1.04 -2.37 -2.39
CA SER A 251 1.97 -3.35 -2.98
C SER A 251 3.08 -2.67 -3.77
N ARG A 252 4.25 -3.31 -3.81
CA ARG A 252 5.40 -2.93 -4.63
C ARG A 252 5.99 -4.16 -5.34
#